data_a3e5decaf292727c9131adab2af83f29
#
_entry.id   a3e5decaf292727c9131adab2af83f29
#
_cell.length_a   1.000
_cell.length_b   1.000
_cell.length_c   1.000
_cell.angle_alpha   90.00
_cell.angle_beta   90.00
_cell.angle_gamma   90.00
#
_symmetry.space_group_name_H-M   'P 1'
#
loop_
_entity.id
_entity.type
_entity.pdbx_description
1 polymer ?
#
loop_
_entity_poly.entity_id
_entity_poly.type
_entity_poly.pdbx_seq_one_letter_code
_entity_poly.pdbx_strand_id
1 'polypeptide(L)'
;MSDVVTGTLAQVAAALRAKQLSRVELTRTVLARVDAAQGALNAFVTVDAEGALAQARAADTALARGNAPPLAGVPIAHKDVIMTAGLKTTCGSRMLSNFTAPYDAFVAEGLKNAGTVLIGKTNMDEFAMGSSNETSYFGAVRNPWNTEYVPGGSSGGSAAAVAARLVPGATGTDTGGSIRQPASLSGICGLKPTYGVCSRYGLIAFASSLDTPGMFARTAEDCGLMLNAMAGHDERDSTSLDRAREDYTRDLTVSLDGLRIGLPAEYFGSGIDPDVAAAVEAALAEFRRLGATTVDIALPNVNLSVPVYYVIAPAEASSNLSRFDGVRYGHRAEKYTDLMDMYKKSRAEGFGAEVKRRILVGTYVLSHGYYDAYYLKAQQVRRLIAGDFQRAYEKCDVIMGPTAPSPAFKIGAKTDDPVQMYLNDIFTVAGNLTGAPAMSIPCGFDRVGLPIGLQVQGNYFTEAKILNVAHRYQQATDWHQRAPRGTA
;
A
#
# COMPACT_ATOMS: atom_id res chain seq x y z
N MET A 1 18.66 -15.02 18.55
CA MET A 1 18.85 -14.61 17.13
C MET A 1 17.53 -14.60 16.36
N SER A 2 16.67 -15.62 16.52
CA SER A 2 15.32 -15.67 15.87
C SER A 2 14.48 -14.42 16.13
N ASP A 3 14.41 -13.96 17.37
CA ASP A 3 13.53 -12.85 17.79
C ASP A 3 13.91 -11.49 17.17
N VAL A 4 15.19 -11.25 16.89
CA VAL A 4 15.63 -10.00 16.24
C VAL A 4 15.27 -10.00 14.75
N VAL A 5 15.48 -11.14 14.07
CA VAL A 5 15.22 -11.26 12.63
C VAL A 5 13.73 -11.05 12.31
N THR A 6 12.85 -11.54 13.18
CA THR A 6 11.39 -11.40 13.05
C THR A 6 10.83 -10.20 13.86
N GLY A 7 11.70 -9.37 14.40
CA GLY A 7 11.35 -8.16 15.16
C GLY A 7 10.58 -7.11 14.35
N THR A 8 10.00 -6.11 15.01
CA THR A 8 9.46 -4.91 14.35
C THR A 8 10.62 -4.09 13.74
N LEU A 9 10.33 -3.17 12.83
CA LEU A 9 11.36 -2.31 12.24
C LEU A 9 12.14 -1.54 13.32
N ALA A 10 11.44 -1.00 14.32
CA ALA A 10 12.03 -0.31 15.47
C ALA A 10 12.93 -1.26 16.30
N GLN A 11 12.48 -2.48 16.59
CA GLN A 11 13.25 -3.47 17.33
C GLN A 11 14.50 -3.90 16.56
N VAL A 12 14.39 -4.17 15.26
CA VAL A 12 15.53 -4.50 14.39
C VAL A 12 16.55 -3.36 14.38
N ALA A 13 16.08 -2.11 14.19
CA ALA A 13 16.95 -0.93 14.18
C ALA A 13 17.68 -0.75 15.53
N ALA A 14 16.99 -0.98 16.65
CA ALA A 14 17.58 -0.92 17.99
C ALA A 14 18.64 -2.01 18.21
N ALA A 15 18.35 -3.25 17.84
CA ALA A 15 19.28 -4.39 17.97
C ALA A 15 20.56 -4.18 17.12
N LEU A 16 20.40 -3.66 15.88
CA LEU A 16 21.52 -3.34 15.01
C LEU A 16 22.39 -2.20 15.56
N ARG A 17 21.78 -1.16 16.16
CA ARG A 17 22.53 -0.09 16.85
C ARG A 17 23.28 -0.61 18.07
N ALA A 18 22.66 -1.50 18.83
CA ALA A 18 23.27 -2.15 20.00
C ALA A 18 24.31 -3.24 19.62
N LYS A 19 24.57 -3.46 18.32
CA LYS A 19 25.53 -4.46 17.80
C LYS A 19 25.23 -5.90 18.24
N GLN A 20 23.96 -6.22 18.50
CA GLN A 20 23.53 -7.58 18.86
C GLN A 20 23.62 -8.55 17.69
N LEU A 21 23.58 -8.04 16.44
CA LEU A 21 23.68 -8.78 15.20
C LEU A 21 24.35 -7.89 14.15
N SER A 22 25.20 -8.46 13.28
CA SER A 22 25.72 -7.70 12.16
C SER A 22 24.66 -7.55 11.06
N ARG A 23 24.74 -6.47 10.31
CA ARG A 23 23.81 -6.19 9.20
C ARG A 23 23.92 -7.23 8.09
N VAL A 24 25.13 -7.72 7.87
CA VAL A 24 25.41 -8.79 6.89
C VAL A 24 24.77 -10.11 7.32
N GLU A 25 24.86 -10.50 8.61
CA GLU A 25 24.20 -11.71 9.12
C GLU A 25 22.69 -11.62 9.06
N LEU A 26 22.12 -10.47 9.47
CA LEU A 26 20.68 -10.22 9.34
C LEU A 26 20.23 -10.35 7.88
N THR A 27 20.93 -9.68 6.96
CA THR A 27 20.58 -9.71 5.53
C THR A 27 20.66 -11.12 4.96
N ARG A 28 21.68 -11.91 5.29
CA ARG A 28 21.78 -13.33 4.88
C ARG A 28 20.60 -14.15 5.38
N THR A 29 20.23 -13.97 6.65
CA THR A 29 19.12 -14.70 7.24
C THR A 29 17.79 -14.32 6.57
N VAL A 30 17.57 -13.03 6.32
CA VAL A 30 16.37 -12.53 5.61
C VAL A 30 16.31 -13.11 4.20
N LEU A 31 17.42 -13.08 3.44
CA LEU A 31 17.47 -13.64 2.09
C LEU A 31 17.16 -15.14 2.07
N ALA A 32 17.69 -15.91 3.01
CA ALA A 32 17.40 -17.35 3.14
C ALA A 32 15.91 -17.60 3.46
N ARG A 33 15.28 -16.77 4.32
CA ARG A 33 13.84 -16.85 4.62
C ARG A 33 12.98 -16.49 3.42
N VAL A 34 13.37 -15.48 2.65
CA VAL A 34 12.69 -15.08 1.41
C VAL A 34 12.74 -16.23 0.40
N ASP A 35 13.90 -16.85 0.19
CA ASP A 35 14.06 -17.97 -0.72
C ASP A 35 13.18 -19.17 -0.32
N ALA A 36 13.19 -19.54 0.97
CA ALA A 36 12.36 -20.62 1.49
C ALA A 36 10.85 -20.39 1.37
N ALA A 37 10.40 -19.13 1.47
CA ALA A 37 8.98 -18.79 1.42
C ALA A 37 8.47 -18.50 -0.02
N GLN A 38 9.36 -18.20 -0.97
CA GLN A 38 9.00 -17.70 -2.29
C GLN A 38 8.07 -18.65 -3.06
N GLY A 39 8.36 -19.96 -3.03
CA GLY A 39 7.54 -20.97 -3.72
C GLY A 39 6.10 -21.07 -3.18
N ALA A 40 5.90 -20.82 -1.88
CA ALA A 40 4.59 -20.87 -1.25
C ALA A 40 3.81 -19.57 -1.39
N LEU A 41 4.48 -18.41 -1.31
CA LEU A 41 3.83 -17.09 -1.24
C LEU A 41 3.86 -16.31 -2.56
N ASN A 42 4.88 -16.50 -3.38
CA ASN A 42 5.15 -15.71 -4.59
C ASN A 42 5.19 -14.19 -4.33
N ALA A 43 5.75 -13.79 -3.18
CA ALA A 43 5.71 -12.41 -2.70
C ALA A 43 6.69 -11.48 -3.41
N PHE A 44 7.75 -11.99 -4.02
CA PHE A 44 8.78 -11.21 -4.73
C PHE A 44 8.80 -11.54 -6.23
N VAL A 45 9.05 -10.52 -7.05
CA VAL A 45 9.34 -10.69 -8.49
C VAL A 45 10.83 -10.59 -8.78
N THR A 46 11.57 -9.89 -7.94
CA THR A 46 13.03 -9.77 -8.03
C THR A 46 13.63 -9.74 -6.63
N VAL A 47 14.63 -10.58 -6.38
CA VAL A 47 15.45 -10.55 -5.16
C VAL A 47 16.87 -10.11 -5.56
N ASP A 48 17.39 -9.07 -4.89
CA ASP A 48 18.73 -8.50 -5.13
C ASP A 48 19.69 -8.93 -4.03
N ALA A 49 20.07 -10.20 -4.02
CA ALA A 49 20.92 -10.75 -2.96
C ALA A 49 22.30 -10.08 -2.89
N GLU A 50 22.94 -9.83 -4.04
CA GLU A 50 24.28 -9.21 -4.10
C GLU A 50 24.23 -7.74 -3.67
N GLY A 51 23.28 -6.97 -4.19
CA GLY A 51 23.08 -5.56 -3.81
C GLY A 51 22.71 -5.41 -2.34
N ALA A 52 21.81 -6.26 -1.82
CA ALA A 52 21.45 -6.26 -0.40
C ALA A 52 22.66 -6.50 0.51
N LEU A 53 23.51 -7.49 0.19
CA LEU A 53 24.72 -7.76 0.95
C LEU A 53 25.77 -6.64 0.82
N ALA A 54 25.86 -5.97 -0.34
CA ALA A 54 26.72 -4.81 -0.51
C ALA A 54 26.25 -3.62 0.34
N GLN A 55 24.94 -3.34 0.36
CA GLN A 55 24.32 -2.30 1.20
C GLN A 55 24.53 -2.62 2.69
N ALA A 56 24.37 -3.87 3.11
CA ALA A 56 24.60 -4.30 4.49
C ALA A 56 26.05 -4.06 4.95
N ARG A 57 27.05 -4.40 4.11
CA ARG A 57 28.47 -4.12 4.38
C ARG A 57 28.75 -2.62 4.49
N ALA A 58 28.15 -1.82 3.60
CA ALA A 58 28.28 -0.36 3.66
C ALA A 58 27.69 0.22 4.96
N ALA A 59 26.54 -0.29 5.39
CA ALA A 59 25.90 0.11 6.64
C ALA A 59 26.72 -0.30 7.90
N ASP A 60 27.35 -1.47 7.91
CA ASP A 60 28.29 -1.86 8.99
C ASP A 60 29.51 -0.91 9.04
N THR A 61 30.03 -0.51 7.88
CA THR A 61 31.13 0.46 7.79
C THR A 61 30.73 1.85 8.31
N ALA A 62 29.52 2.31 7.96
CA ALA A 62 29.00 3.60 8.44
C ALA A 62 28.83 3.63 9.96
N LEU A 63 28.34 2.53 10.55
CA LEU A 63 28.23 2.40 12.00
C LEU A 63 29.61 2.45 12.70
N ALA A 64 30.60 1.75 12.15
CA ALA A 64 31.95 1.76 12.71
C ALA A 64 32.56 3.18 12.75
N ARG A 65 32.17 4.04 11.82
CA ARG A 65 32.60 5.45 11.74
C ARG A 65 31.74 6.42 12.58
N GLY A 66 30.70 5.93 13.26
CA GLY A 66 29.79 6.75 14.06
C GLY A 66 28.75 7.56 13.24
N ASN A 67 28.64 7.34 11.94
CA ASN A 67 27.76 8.09 11.00
C ASN A 67 26.60 7.23 10.47
N ALA A 68 26.09 6.30 11.28
CA ALA A 68 25.01 5.42 10.84
C ALA A 68 23.65 6.17 10.82
N PRO A 69 22.94 6.20 9.68
CA PRO A 69 21.58 6.74 9.60
C PRO A 69 20.59 5.98 10.50
N PRO A 70 19.38 6.55 10.76
CA PRO A 70 18.43 5.98 11.72
C PRO A 70 18.01 4.52 11.45
N LEU A 71 17.88 4.13 10.19
CA LEU A 71 17.46 2.79 9.75
C LEU A 71 18.62 1.97 9.15
N ALA A 72 19.86 2.31 9.47
CA ALA A 72 21.04 1.68 8.88
C ALA A 72 21.06 0.16 9.04
N GLY A 73 20.93 -0.54 7.92
CA GLY A 73 20.97 -2.01 7.84
C GLY A 73 19.62 -2.69 8.04
N VAL A 74 18.54 -1.94 8.25
CA VAL A 74 17.18 -2.53 8.35
C VAL A 74 16.74 -3.04 6.98
N PRO A 75 16.39 -4.34 6.83
CA PRO A 75 15.97 -4.90 5.56
C PRO A 75 14.54 -4.45 5.22
N ILE A 76 14.32 -4.02 3.99
CA ILE A 76 13.00 -3.63 3.46
C ILE A 76 12.79 -4.19 2.05
N ALA A 77 11.55 -4.08 1.56
CA ALA A 77 11.22 -4.39 0.18
C ALA A 77 10.45 -3.24 -0.50
N HIS A 78 10.60 -3.09 -1.81
CA HIS A 78 9.85 -2.12 -2.60
C HIS A 78 8.80 -2.79 -3.48
N LYS A 79 7.56 -2.27 -3.49
CA LYS A 79 6.56 -2.66 -4.50
C LYS A 79 7.11 -2.43 -5.90
N ASP A 80 6.86 -3.35 -6.82
CA ASP A 80 7.48 -3.37 -8.14
C ASP A 80 6.99 -2.27 -9.13
N VAL A 81 6.23 -1.30 -8.64
CA VAL A 81 5.88 -0.06 -9.34
C VAL A 81 6.86 1.09 -9.02
N ILE A 82 7.66 0.93 -7.96
CA ILE A 82 8.62 1.93 -7.47
C ILE A 82 9.95 1.71 -8.20
N MET A 83 10.36 2.66 -9.03
CA MET A 83 11.61 2.60 -9.75
C MET A 83 12.79 2.56 -8.78
N THR A 84 13.69 1.62 -9.04
CA THR A 84 14.89 1.38 -8.22
C THR A 84 16.06 1.20 -9.17
N ALA A 85 16.99 2.12 -9.15
CA ALA A 85 18.12 2.19 -10.10
C ALA A 85 18.87 0.86 -10.22
N GLY A 86 19.03 0.38 -11.45
CA GLY A 86 19.74 -0.87 -11.76
C GLY A 86 18.90 -2.14 -11.56
N LEU A 87 17.70 -2.06 -10.96
CA LEU A 87 16.82 -3.21 -10.77
C LEU A 87 15.65 -3.23 -11.76
N LYS A 88 15.16 -4.43 -12.06
CA LYS A 88 13.92 -4.58 -12.82
C LYS A 88 12.78 -3.90 -12.09
N THR A 89 11.94 -3.18 -12.82
CA THR A 89 10.71 -2.57 -12.34
C THR A 89 9.61 -2.87 -13.35
N THR A 90 8.89 -3.96 -13.10
CA THR A 90 8.02 -4.60 -14.09
C THR A 90 6.55 -4.24 -13.94
N CYS A 91 6.15 -3.67 -12.81
CA CYS A 91 4.74 -3.43 -12.46
C CYS A 91 3.86 -4.70 -12.51
N GLY A 92 4.44 -5.89 -12.28
CA GLY A 92 3.72 -7.15 -12.40
C GLY A 92 3.25 -7.45 -13.83
N SER A 93 3.85 -6.84 -14.87
CA SER A 93 3.39 -6.88 -16.26
C SER A 93 4.43 -7.48 -17.19
N ARG A 94 3.95 -8.25 -18.19
CA ARG A 94 4.77 -8.65 -19.32
C ARG A 94 5.30 -7.45 -20.09
N MET A 95 4.51 -6.37 -20.17
CA MET A 95 4.90 -5.14 -20.89
C MET A 95 6.26 -4.59 -20.42
N LEU A 96 6.54 -4.66 -19.10
CA LEU A 96 7.79 -4.16 -18.52
C LEU A 96 8.69 -5.26 -17.94
N SER A 97 8.45 -6.53 -18.24
CA SER A 97 9.20 -7.67 -17.66
C SER A 97 10.70 -7.62 -17.92
N ASN A 98 11.15 -6.89 -18.93
CA ASN A 98 12.56 -6.70 -19.31
C ASN A 98 13.07 -5.29 -18.97
N PHE A 99 12.27 -4.41 -18.34
CA PHE A 99 12.65 -3.03 -18.04
C PHE A 99 13.47 -2.94 -16.77
N THR A 100 14.66 -2.35 -16.88
CA THR A 100 15.53 -1.99 -15.74
C THR A 100 15.44 -0.50 -15.49
N ALA A 101 15.13 -0.09 -14.26
CA ALA A 101 14.96 1.31 -13.89
C ALA A 101 16.31 2.08 -13.99
N PRO A 102 16.34 3.24 -14.69
CA PRO A 102 17.57 4.02 -14.83
C PRO A 102 17.87 4.94 -13.63
N TYR A 103 16.90 5.15 -12.73
CA TYR A 103 17.02 6.01 -11.54
C TYR A 103 16.12 5.54 -10.41
N ASP A 104 16.39 6.00 -9.19
CA ASP A 104 15.58 5.72 -8.01
C ASP A 104 14.35 6.64 -7.95
N ALA A 105 13.21 6.12 -7.49
CA ALA A 105 12.07 6.94 -7.08
C ALA A 105 12.43 7.74 -5.82
N PHE A 106 11.81 8.92 -5.64
CA PHE A 106 12.05 9.76 -4.46
C PHE A 106 11.91 9.00 -3.12
N VAL A 107 10.87 8.19 -2.99
CA VAL A 107 10.66 7.38 -1.77
C VAL A 107 11.72 6.28 -1.60
N ALA A 108 12.26 5.75 -2.70
CA ALA A 108 13.39 4.81 -2.66
C ALA A 108 14.69 5.52 -2.27
N GLU A 109 14.96 6.71 -2.82
CA GLU A 109 16.07 7.58 -2.42
C GLU A 109 16.03 7.89 -0.93
N GLY A 110 14.85 8.27 -0.40
CA GLY A 110 14.65 8.60 1.00
C GLY A 110 14.97 7.44 1.94
N LEU A 111 14.45 6.24 1.67
CA LEU A 111 14.72 5.04 2.44
C LEU A 111 16.18 4.59 2.34
N LYS A 112 16.78 4.67 1.15
CA LYS A 112 18.21 4.42 0.94
C LYS A 112 19.08 5.37 1.75
N ASN A 113 18.74 6.67 1.78
CA ASN A 113 19.44 7.68 2.57
C ASN A 113 19.25 7.47 4.09
N ALA A 114 18.12 6.91 4.51
CA ALA A 114 17.91 6.46 5.89
C ALA A 114 18.72 5.19 6.24
N GLY A 115 19.42 4.61 5.26
CA GLY A 115 20.34 3.49 5.41
C GLY A 115 19.71 2.11 5.38
N THR A 116 18.48 1.98 4.91
CA THR A 116 17.83 0.65 4.78
C THR A 116 18.57 -0.24 3.78
N VAL A 117 18.39 -1.55 3.90
CA VAL A 117 18.89 -2.56 2.97
C VAL A 117 17.73 -3.08 2.14
N LEU A 118 17.78 -2.84 0.83
CA LEU A 118 16.74 -3.33 -0.08
C LEU A 118 16.98 -4.82 -0.39
N ILE A 119 16.00 -5.66 -0.03
CA ILE A 119 16.01 -7.10 -0.32
C ILE A 119 15.56 -7.38 -1.75
N GLY A 120 14.59 -6.62 -2.26
CA GLY A 120 14.08 -6.82 -3.61
C GLY A 120 12.77 -6.11 -3.89
N LYS A 121 12.16 -6.49 -5.02
CA LYS A 121 10.90 -5.94 -5.55
C LYS A 121 9.77 -6.93 -5.32
N THR A 122 8.72 -6.46 -4.65
CA THR A 122 7.56 -7.30 -4.30
C THR A 122 6.54 -7.35 -5.43
N ASN A 123 5.91 -8.52 -5.57
CA ASN A 123 4.87 -8.78 -6.55
C ASN A 123 3.62 -7.92 -6.30
N MET A 124 2.85 -7.67 -7.36
CA MET A 124 1.71 -6.75 -7.32
C MET A 124 0.71 -7.07 -8.42
N ASP A 125 -0.53 -6.61 -8.29
CA ASP A 125 -1.45 -6.59 -9.43
C ASP A 125 -0.86 -5.76 -10.57
N GLU A 126 -1.08 -6.18 -11.80
CA GLU A 126 -0.52 -5.56 -13.01
C GLU A 126 -0.83 -4.06 -13.08
N PHE A 127 0.21 -3.21 -13.17
CA PHE A 127 0.12 -1.74 -13.16
C PHE A 127 -0.71 -1.17 -12.01
N ALA A 128 -0.70 -1.82 -10.85
CA ALA A 128 -1.49 -1.47 -9.67
C ALA A 128 -3.03 -1.55 -9.88
N MET A 129 -3.48 -2.29 -10.88
CA MET A 129 -4.89 -2.46 -11.25
C MET A 129 -5.44 -3.79 -10.75
N GLY A 130 -5.92 -3.80 -9.52
CA GLY A 130 -6.51 -4.98 -8.88
C GLY A 130 -6.62 -4.79 -7.38
N SER A 131 -7.32 -5.74 -6.74
CA SER A 131 -7.59 -5.73 -5.28
C SER A 131 -7.33 -7.10 -4.65
N SER A 132 -6.63 -8.02 -5.36
CA SER A 132 -6.39 -9.39 -4.88
C SER A 132 -4.96 -9.89 -5.09
N ASN A 133 -4.20 -9.26 -5.98
CA ASN A 133 -2.90 -9.68 -6.48
C ASN A 133 -2.93 -10.99 -7.28
N GLU A 134 -4.01 -11.20 -8.04
CA GLU A 134 -4.16 -12.33 -8.95
C GLU A 134 -3.80 -11.97 -10.40
N THR A 135 -3.73 -10.67 -10.75
CA THR A 135 -3.53 -10.20 -12.13
C THR A 135 -2.06 -10.09 -12.56
N SER A 136 -1.12 -10.42 -11.70
CA SER A 136 0.31 -10.34 -12.00
C SER A 136 0.72 -11.32 -13.11
N TYR A 137 1.54 -10.85 -14.05
CA TYR A 137 2.20 -11.70 -15.05
C TYR A 137 3.08 -12.80 -14.42
N PHE A 138 3.58 -12.57 -13.20
CA PHE A 138 4.42 -13.52 -12.46
C PHE A 138 3.60 -14.48 -11.58
N GLY A 139 2.28 -14.48 -11.74
CA GLY A 139 1.35 -15.33 -10.98
C GLY A 139 0.84 -14.65 -9.69
N ALA A 140 -0.20 -15.27 -9.11
CA ALA A 140 -0.87 -14.78 -7.93
C ALA A 140 0.02 -14.84 -6.70
N VAL A 141 -0.12 -13.83 -5.82
CA VAL A 141 0.44 -13.86 -4.47
C VAL A 141 -0.54 -14.57 -3.53
N ARG A 142 0.00 -15.29 -2.56
CA ARG A 142 -0.79 -16.05 -1.59
C ARG A 142 -0.73 -15.42 -0.21
N ASN A 143 -1.84 -15.51 0.51
CA ASN A 143 -1.93 -14.98 1.87
C ASN A 143 -1.13 -15.87 2.84
N PRO A 144 -0.22 -15.31 3.65
CA PRO A 144 0.56 -16.10 4.61
C PRO A 144 -0.27 -16.79 5.70
N TRP A 145 -1.47 -16.27 6.02
CA TRP A 145 -2.37 -16.89 6.98
C TRP A 145 -3.03 -18.16 6.46
N ASN A 146 -3.31 -18.19 5.16
CA ASN A 146 -3.78 -19.37 4.45
C ASN A 146 -3.51 -19.21 2.95
N THR A 147 -2.66 -20.06 2.39
CA THR A 147 -2.20 -19.97 1.00
C THR A 147 -3.26 -20.27 -0.06
N GLU A 148 -4.46 -20.70 0.33
CA GLU A 148 -5.62 -20.79 -0.58
C GLU A 148 -6.30 -19.43 -0.81
N TYR A 149 -5.96 -18.40 -0.01
CA TYR A 149 -6.61 -17.10 0.00
C TYR A 149 -5.71 -16.01 -0.57
N VAL A 150 -6.35 -14.92 -1.02
CA VAL A 150 -5.66 -13.74 -1.53
C VAL A 150 -5.10 -12.89 -0.38
N PRO A 151 -3.93 -12.24 -0.53
CA PRO A 151 -3.42 -11.29 0.47
C PRO A 151 -4.07 -9.89 0.37
N GLY A 152 -4.94 -9.71 -0.66
CA GLY A 152 -5.36 -8.39 -1.11
C GLY A 152 -4.40 -7.77 -2.13
N GLY A 153 -4.77 -6.60 -2.65
CA GLY A 153 -4.03 -5.92 -3.72
C GLY A 153 -4.35 -4.41 -3.79
N SER A 154 -3.62 -3.74 -4.65
CA SER A 154 -2.60 -4.22 -5.59
C SER A 154 -1.20 -4.45 -4.99
N SER A 155 -0.93 -4.10 -3.73
CA SER A 155 0.38 -4.30 -3.09
C SER A 155 0.44 -5.62 -2.29
N GLY A 156 -0.13 -6.71 -2.82
CA GLY A 156 -0.27 -7.99 -2.11
C GLY A 156 1.07 -8.63 -1.76
N GLY A 157 2.08 -8.55 -2.62
CA GLY A 157 3.42 -9.06 -2.34
C GLY A 157 4.08 -8.34 -1.17
N SER A 158 3.94 -6.99 -1.07
CA SER A 158 4.43 -6.21 0.06
C SER A 158 3.73 -6.60 1.36
N ALA A 159 2.40 -6.72 1.32
CA ALA A 159 1.61 -7.14 2.47
C ALA A 159 1.98 -8.56 2.93
N ALA A 160 2.07 -9.51 2.00
CA ALA A 160 2.48 -10.90 2.29
C ALA A 160 3.90 -10.98 2.87
N ALA A 161 4.86 -10.21 2.33
CA ALA A 161 6.23 -10.22 2.82
C ALA A 161 6.33 -9.71 4.27
N VAL A 162 5.59 -8.65 4.63
CA VAL A 162 5.57 -8.11 6.00
C VAL A 162 4.80 -9.04 6.94
N ALA A 163 3.63 -9.55 6.53
CA ALA A 163 2.82 -10.47 7.34
C ALA A 163 3.56 -11.79 7.64
N ALA A 164 4.29 -12.34 6.66
CA ALA A 164 5.14 -13.52 6.82
C ALA A 164 6.46 -13.20 7.55
N ARG A 165 6.66 -11.98 8.04
CA ARG A 165 7.88 -11.54 8.73
C ARG A 165 9.17 -11.79 7.92
N LEU A 166 9.09 -11.73 6.59
CA LEU A 166 10.26 -11.81 5.70
C LEU A 166 11.06 -10.50 5.73
N VAL A 167 10.35 -9.37 5.82
CA VAL A 167 10.93 -8.05 6.05
C VAL A 167 10.10 -7.30 7.09
N PRO A 168 10.69 -6.44 7.95
CA PRO A 168 9.94 -5.68 8.95
C PRO A 168 9.10 -4.54 8.36
N GLY A 169 9.42 -4.08 7.14
CA GLY A 169 8.69 -3.04 6.42
C GLY A 169 8.80 -3.18 4.92
N ALA A 170 7.77 -2.72 4.21
CA ALA A 170 7.77 -2.68 2.74
C ALA A 170 7.01 -1.44 2.25
N THR A 171 7.41 -0.90 1.10
CA THR A 171 6.66 0.17 0.44
C THR A 171 5.48 -0.39 -0.37
N GLY A 172 4.48 0.44 -0.56
CA GLY A 172 3.34 0.20 -1.43
C GLY A 172 2.87 1.46 -2.14
N THR A 173 1.81 1.32 -2.94
CA THR A 173 1.05 2.45 -3.49
C THR A 173 -0.43 2.24 -3.26
N ASP A 174 -1.15 3.32 -3.01
CA ASP A 174 -2.59 3.30 -2.72
C ASP A 174 -3.30 4.29 -3.65
N THR A 175 -4.03 3.76 -4.62
CA THR A 175 -4.79 4.54 -5.61
C THR A 175 -6.29 4.46 -5.33
N GLY A 176 -6.75 3.33 -4.79
CA GLY A 176 -8.14 3.09 -4.40
C GLY A 176 -8.29 2.30 -3.09
N GLY A 177 -7.16 1.94 -2.45
CA GLY A 177 -7.13 1.08 -1.28
C GLY A 177 -5.93 0.14 -1.25
N SER A 178 -5.05 0.21 -2.26
CA SER A 178 -4.02 -0.79 -2.53
C SER A 178 -2.86 -0.87 -1.52
N ILE A 179 -2.93 -0.15 -0.40
CA ILE A 179 -2.15 -0.36 0.83
C ILE A 179 -3.08 -0.83 1.94
N ARG A 180 -4.15 -0.10 2.20
CA ARG A 180 -5.03 -0.34 3.35
C ARG A 180 -5.77 -1.68 3.26
N GLN A 181 -6.32 -1.99 2.09
CA GLN A 181 -7.06 -3.22 1.86
C GLN A 181 -6.16 -4.47 2.02
N PRO A 182 -4.98 -4.60 1.34
CA PRO A 182 -4.11 -5.75 1.59
C PRO A 182 -3.51 -5.78 3.01
N ALA A 183 -3.33 -4.63 3.68
CA ALA A 183 -2.96 -4.60 5.10
C ALA A 183 -4.04 -5.25 5.98
N SER A 184 -5.32 -4.93 5.73
CA SER A 184 -6.46 -5.54 6.40
C SER A 184 -6.49 -7.06 6.23
N LEU A 185 -6.41 -7.54 4.98
CA LEU A 185 -6.52 -8.97 4.66
C LEU A 185 -5.28 -9.78 5.08
N SER A 186 -4.16 -9.11 5.35
CA SER A 186 -2.90 -9.75 5.78
C SER A 186 -2.57 -9.54 7.26
N GLY A 187 -3.40 -8.81 8.02
CA GLY A 187 -3.24 -8.63 9.47
C GLY A 187 -2.04 -7.78 9.89
N ILE A 188 -1.75 -6.72 9.14
CA ILE A 188 -0.65 -5.78 9.38
C ILE A 188 -1.13 -4.33 9.31
N CYS A 189 -0.24 -3.39 9.62
CA CYS A 189 -0.48 -1.97 9.41
C CYS A 189 -0.16 -1.56 7.97
N GLY A 190 -1.02 -0.73 7.39
CA GLY A 190 -0.78 -0.10 6.09
C GLY A 190 -1.20 1.37 6.13
N LEU A 191 -0.27 2.27 5.88
CA LEU A 191 -0.49 3.72 5.90
C LEU A 191 -0.40 4.31 4.50
N LYS A 192 -1.48 4.99 4.10
CA LYS A 192 -1.53 5.93 2.99
C LYS A 192 -1.46 7.35 3.55
N PRO A 193 -0.37 8.12 3.34
CA PRO A 193 -0.30 9.51 3.79
C PRO A 193 -1.24 10.42 2.99
N THR A 194 -1.32 11.68 3.35
CA THR A 194 -1.95 12.73 2.55
C THR A 194 -1.32 12.77 1.15
N TYR A 195 -2.14 12.91 0.11
CA TYR A 195 -1.67 13.05 -1.25
C TYR A 195 -0.69 14.23 -1.37
N GLY A 196 0.50 13.98 -1.95
CA GLY A 196 1.56 14.97 -2.10
C GLY A 196 2.54 15.11 -0.92
N VAL A 197 2.31 14.42 0.21
CA VAL A 197 3.29 14.35 1.32
C VAL A 197 4.53 13.53 0.91
N CYS A 198 4.32 12.46 0.16
CA CYS A 198 5.39 11.72 -0.50
C CYS A 198 5.33 12.00 -2.00
N SER A 199 6.48 12.32 -2.62
CA SER A 199 6.57 12.53 -4.06
C SER A 199 6.25 11.25 -4.85
N ARG A 200 5.59 11.43 -6.00
CA ARG A 200 5.33 10.37 -6.99
C ARG A 200 6.46 10.22 -8.01
N TYR A 201 7.51 11.04 -7.95
CA TYR A 201 8.64 10.92 -8.85
C TYR A 201 9.24 9.51 -8.80
N GLY A 202 9.35 8.87 -9.97
CA GLY A 202 9.83 7.50 -10.10
C GLY A 202 8.80 6.41 -9.76
N LEU A 203 7.53 6.77 -9.54
CA LEU A 203 6.42 5.83 -9.53
C LEU A 203 5.89 5.65 -10.95
N ILE A 204 5.74 4.41 -11.40
CA ILE A 204 5.07 4.15 -12.68
C ILE A 204 3.57 4.38 -12.47
N ALA A 205 3.03 5.39 -13.15
CA ALA A 205 1.70 5.92 -12.86
C ALA A 205 0.57 4.98 -13.30
N PHE A 206 -0.40 4.78 -12.41
CA PHE A 206 -1.73 4.26 -12.72
C PHE A 206 -2.71 5.42 -12.93
N ALA A 207 -3.08 6.13 -11.87
CA ALA A 207 -3.98 7.27 -11.91
C ALA A 207 -3.35 8.46 -11.16
N SER A 208 -2.77 9.38 -11.92
CA SER A 208 -1.87 10.42 -11.41
C SER A 208 -2.47 11.31 -10.33
N SER A 209 -3.79 11.55 -10.36
CA SER A 209 -4.48 12.37 -9.36
C SER A 209 -4.86 11.60 -8.07
N LEU A 210 -4.55 10.31 -8.00
CA LEU A 210 -4.92 9.41 -6.90
C LEU A 210 -3.73 8.64 -6.33
N ASP A 211 -2.75 8.30 -7.16
CA ASP A 211 -1.58 7.49 -6.77
C ASP A 211 -0.84 8.12 -5.59
N THR A 212 -0.76 7.38 -4.49
CA THR A 212 -0.08 7.83 -3.28
C THR A 212 0.89 6.73 -2.82
N PRO A 213 2.21 7.00 -2.75
CA PRO A 213 3.14 6.06 -2.13
C PRO A 213 2.96 6.03 -0.62
N GLY A 214 3.10 4.86 -0.03
CA GLY A 214 3.04 4.65 1.40
C GLY A 214 3.70 3.33 1.79
N MET A 215 3.34 2.76 2.95
CA MET A 215 4.08 1.65 3.51
C MET A 215 3.22 0.64 4.25
N PHE A 216 3.83 -0.52 4.43
CA PHE A 216 3.39 -1.59 5.31
C PHE A 216 4.42 -1.84 6.39
N ALA A 217 3.95 -2.05 7.61
CA ALA A 217 4.75 -2.51 8.73
C ALA A 217 3.83 -3.23 9.74
N ARG A 218 4.39 -3.77 10.83
CA ARG A 218 3.55 -4.42 11.84
C ARG A 218 3.00 -3.45 12.87
N THR A 219 3.66 -2.33 13.08
CA THR A 219 3.26 -1.34 14.09
C THR A 219 3.07 0.04 13.47
N ALA A 220 2.28 0.87 14.15
CA ALA A 220 2.14 2.29 13.80
C ALA A 220 3.46 3.05 13.95
N GLU A 221 4.27 2.71 14.96
CA GLU A 221 5.60 3.27 15.15
C GLU A 221 6.50 3.00 13.93
N ASP A 222 6.53 1.76 13.44
CA ASP A 222 7.30 1.37 12.26
C ASP A 222 6.85 2.14 11.01
N CYS A 223 5.53 2.34 10.83
CA CYS A 223 4.99 3.16 9.74
C CYS A 223 5.45 4.62 9.88
N GLY A 224 5.46 5.18 11.08
CA GLY A 224 5.97 6.52 11.34
C GLY A 224 7.45 6.68 11.01
N LEU A 225 8.28 5.70 11.40
CA LEU A 225 9.71 5.68 11.09
C LEU A 225 9.97 5.60 9.58
N MET A 226 9.19 4.80 8.85
CA MET A 226 9.29 4.74 7.39
C MET A 226 8.82 6.05 6.75
N LEU A 227 7.72 6.64 7.23
CA LEU A 227 7.21 7.91 6.70
C LEU A 227 8.21 9.05 6.91
N ASN A 228 8.91 9.10 8.04
CA ASN A 228 10.00 10.07 8.30
C ASN A 228 11.09 10.02 7.21
N ALA A 229 11.34 8.85 6.64
CA ALA A 229 12.31 8.68 5.55
C ALA A 229 11.73 8.97 4.16
N MET A 230 10.43 8.74 3.94
CA MET A 230 9.77 8.81 2.64
C MET A 230 9.14 10.18 2.34
N ALA A 231 8.76 10.95 3.38
CA ALA A 231 8.10 12.24 3.22
C ALA A 231 9.11 13.36 2.90
N GLY A 232 8.65 14.34 2.11
CA GLY A 232 9.41 15.54 1.80
C GLY A 232 9.05 16.15 0.46
N HIS A 233 9.42 17.42 0.27
CA HIS A 233 9.22 18.13 -0.97
C HIS A 233 10.19 17.66 -2.06
N ASP A 234 9.68 17.54 -3.28
CA ASP A 234 10.43 17.14 -4.47
C ASP A 234 9.98 17.97 -5.68
N GLU A 235 10.84 18.85 -6.17
CA GLU A 235 10.55 19.71 -7.31
C GLU A 235 10.29 18.93 -8.63
N ARG A 236 10.67 17.65 -8.68
CA ARG A 236 10.44 16.78 -9.85
C ARG A 236 8.98 16.28 -9.94
N ASP A 237 8.18 16.43 -8.89
CA ASP A 237 6.75 16.13 -8.88
C ASP A 237 5.94 17.40 -8.60
N SER A 238 5.21 17.89 -9.59
CA SER A 238 4.39 19.10 -9.49
C SER A 238 3.27 19.03 -8.43
N THR A 239 2.97 17.85 -7.91
CA THR A 239 1.98 17.65 -6.83
C THR A 239 2.61 17.45 -5.47
N SER A 240 3.94 17.38 -5.39
CA SER A 240 4.66 17.32 -4.12
C SER A 240 4.50 18.65 -3.37
N LEU A 241 4.09 18.55 -2.12
CA LEU A 241 3.76 19.72 -1.32
C LEU A 241 5.02 20.26 -0.63
N ASP A 242 5.29 21.57 -0.78
CA ASP A 242 6.35 22.24 -0.05
C ASP A 242 5.90 22.49 1.39
N ARG A 243 6.23 21.52 2.25
CA ARG A 243 5.94 21.55 3.68
C ARG A 243 7.19 21.23 4.49
N ALA A 244 7.29 21.84 5.68
CA ALA A 244 8.34 21.47 6.62
C ALA A 244 8.30 19.98 6.94
N ARG A 245 9.46 19.35 7.02
CA ARG A 245 9.56 17.96 7.47
C ARG A 245 9.09 17.86 8.92
N GLU A 246 8.31 16.83 9.20
CA GLU A 246 7.78 16.55 10.53
C GLU A 246 8.40 15.26 11.06
N ASP A 247 8.44 15.10 12.36
CA ASP A 247 8.61 13.78 12.98
C ASP A 247 7.22 13.17 13.18
N TYR A 248 6.89 12.19 12.36
CA TYR A 248 5.59 11.52 12.41
C TYR A 248 5.44 10.59 13.63
N THR A 249 6.52 10.35 14.38
CA THR A 249 6.50 9.55 15.62
C THR A 249 6.34 10.41 16.89
N ARG A 250 6.33 11.75 16.78
CA ARG A 250 6.33 12.70 17.92
C ARG A 250 5.18 12.52 18.91
N ASP A 251 4.01 12.09 18.43
CA ASP A 251 2.78 12.07 19.22
C ASP A 251 2.34 10.66 19.63
N LEU A 252 3.14 9.61 19.37
CA LEU A 252 2.73 8.21 19.54
C LEU A 252 2.17 7.87 20.94
N THR A 253 2.65 8.52 21.98
CA THR A 253 2.28 8.25 23.39
C THR A 253 1.22 9.19 23.96
N VAL A 254 0.74 10.17 23.17
CA VAL A 254 -0.29 11.12 23.62
C VAL A 254 -1.57 10.36 24.00
N SER A 255 -2.25 10.77 25.09
CA SER A 255 -3.52 10.19 25.53
C SER A 255 -4.60 10.35 24.47
N LEU A 256 -5.53 9.39 24.42
CA LEU A 256 -6.73 9.48 23.59
C LEU A 256 -7.93 10.09 24.34
N ASP A 257 -7.73 10.59 25.58
CA ASP A 257 -8.79 11.23 26.33
C ASP A 257 -9.39 12.41 25.54
N GLY A 258 -10.71 12.35 25.34
CA GLY A 258 -11.44 13.38 24.59
C GLY A 258 -11.31 13.30 23.07
N LEU A 259 -10.60 12.31 22.50
CA LEU A 259 -10.59 12.06 21.05
C LEU A 259 -12.00 11.77 20.56
N ARG A 260 -12.46 12.48 19.54
CA ARG A 260 -13.77 12.30 18.93
C ARG A 260 -13.64 11.42 17.68
N ILE A 261 -14.25 10.23 17.70
CA ILE A 261 -14.26 9.28 16.59
C ILE A 261 -15.57 9.42 15.84
N GLY A 262 -15.52 9.87 14.60
CA GLY A 262 -16.66 9.94 13.69
C GLY A 262 -17.01 8.56 13.14
N LEU A 263 -18.28 8.16 13.28
CA LEU A 263 -18.84 6.92 12.75
C LEU A 263 -19.85 7.25 11.66
N PRO A 264 -19.50 7.14 10.37
CA PRO A 264 -20.46 7.35 9.30
C PRO A 264 -21.43 6.18 9.20
N ALA A 265 -22.73 6.45 9.25
CA ALA A 265 -23.75 5.40 9.15
C ALA A 265 -23.59 4.55 7.87
N GLU A 266 -23.10 5.17 6.80
CA GLU A 266 -22.86 4.54 5.51
C GLU A 266 -21.77 3.43 5.55
N TYR A 267 -20.92 3.42 6.59
CA TYR A 267 -19.88 2.39 6.76
C TYR A 267 -20.35 1.18 7.58
N PHE A 268 -21.55 1.23 8.14
CA PHE A 268 -22.10 0.18 9.03
C PHE A 268 -23.42 -0.42 8.50
N GLY A 269 -23.68 -0.25 7.20
CA GLY A 269 -24.88 -0.76 6.53
C GLY A 269 -24.86 -2.26 6.21
N SER A 270 -25.83 -2.71 5.43
CA SER A 270 -25.90 -4.08 4.93
C SER A 270 -24.75 -4.41 3.97
N GLY A 271 -24.31 -5.66 3.95
CA GLY A 271 -23.25 -6.13 3.05
C GLY A 271 -21.86 -6.27 3.71
N ILE A 272 -21.75 -5.96 5.00
CA ILE A 272 -20.54 -6.24 5.80
C ILE A 272 -20.64 -7.66 6.36
N ASP A 273 -19.55 -8.40 6.28
CA ASP A 273 -19.43 -9.71 6.93
C ASP A 273 -19.66 -9.58 8.45
N PRO A 274 -20.47 -10.47 9.08
CA PRO A 274 -20.74 -10.40 10.51
C PRO A 274 -19.50 -10.45 11.41
N ASP A 275 -18.45 -11.19 11.01
CA ASP A 275 -17.20 -11.27 11.78
C ASP A 275 -16.44 -9.93 11.68
N VAL A 276 -16.49 -9.25 10.52
CA VAL A 276 -15.93 -7.90 10.35
C VAL A 276 -16.67 -6.88 11.21
N ALA A 277 -18.00 -6.90 11.19
CA ALA A 277 -18.81 -5.99 12.01
C ALA A 277 -18.53 -6.16 13.51
N ALA A 278 -18.47 -7.41 13.98
CA ALA A 278 -18.17 -7.73 15.37
C ALA A 278 -16.76 -7.29 15.80
N ALA A 279 -15.75 -7.51 14.95
CA ALA A 279 -14.37 -7.12 15.25
C ALA A 279 -14.21 -5.59 15.30
N VAL A 280 -14.86 -4.87 14.38
CA VAL A 280 -14.84 -3.39 14.35
C VAL A 280 -15.54 -2.82 15.59
N GLU A 281 -16.70 -3.35 16.00
CA GLU A 281 -17.38 -2.87 17.20
C GLU A 281 -16.56 -3.16 18.47
N ALA A 282 -15.93 -4.32 18.57
CA ALA A 282 -15.01 -4.62 19.67
C ALA A 282 -13.82 -3.64 19.72
N ALA A 283 -13.28 -3.26 18.57
CA ALA A 283 -12.22 -2.26 18.50
C ALA A 283 -12.70 -0.87 18.95
N LEU A 284 -13.90 -0.45 18.52
CA LEU A 284 -14.50 0.81 18.96
C LEU A 284 -14.77 0.83 20.47
N ALA A 285 -15.19 -0.29 21.05
CA ALA A 285 -15.34 -0.43 22.50
C ALA A 285 -13.99 -0.23 23.24
N GLU A 286 -12.89 -0.76 22.68
CA GLU A 286 -11.56 -0.56 23.25
C GLU A 286 -11.12 0.91 23.15
N PHE A 287 -11.39 1.61 22.05
CA PHE A 287 -11.11 3.05 21.96
C PHE A 287 -11.90 3.87 22.98
N ARG A 288 -13.17 3.51 23.26
CA ARG A 288 -13.96 4.15 24.35
C ARG A 288 -13.32 3.90 25.71
N ARG A 289 -12.79 2.68 25.96
CA ARG A 289 -12.04 2.36 27.17
C ARG A 289 -10.74 3.16 27.31
N LEU A 290 -10.13 3.55 26.19
CA LEU A 290 -8.94 4.41 26.14
C LEU A 290 -9.26 5.91 26.27
N GLY A 291 -10.53 6.29 26.53
CA GLY A 291 -10.96 7.66 26.76
C GLY A 291 -11.50 8.39 25.53
N ALA A 292 -11.58 7.74 24.39
CA ALA A 292 -12.20 8.32 23.19
C ALA A 292 -13.74 8.34 23.28
N THR A 293 -14.35 9.26 22.55
CA THR A 293 -15.82 9.34 22.39
C THR A 293 -16.21 9.08 20.93
N THR A 294 -17.39 8.51 20.70
CA THR A 294 -17.92 8.29 19.36
C THR A 294 -18.97 9.35 19.01
N VAL A 295 -18.97 9.81 17.76
CA VAL A 295 -19.88 10.83 17.23
C VAL A 295 -20.49 10.31 15.93
N ASP A 296 -21.81 10.29 15.84
CA ASP A 296 -22.49 9.95 14.60
C ASP A 296 -22.28 11.05 13.55
N ILE A 297 -21.81 10.66 12.38
CA ILE A 297 -21.60 11.55 11.24
C ILE A 297 -22.27 10.97 9.99
N ALA A 298 -22.48 11.80 8.98
CA ALA A 298 -23.01 11.38 7.70
C ALA A 298 -22.06 11.77 6.58
N LEU A 299 -21.90 10.87 5.60
CA LEU A 299 -21.15 11.07 4.36
C LEU A 299 -22.07 10.81 3.15
N PRO A 300 -23.07 11.69 2.91
CA PRO A 300 -24.19 11.40 2.01
C PRO A 300 -23.81 11.07 0.57
N ASN A 301 -22.64 11.50 0.10
CA ASN A 301 -22.17 11.22 -1.25
C ASN A 301 -21.15 10.04 -1.31
N VAL A 302 -20.81 9.40 -0.19
CA VAL A 302 -19.77 8.37 -0.16
C VAL A 302 -20.10 7.14 -1.01
N ASN A 303 -21.37 6.80 -1.16
CA ASN A 303 -21.83 5.71 -2.02
C ASN A 303 -21.52 5.94 -3.51
N LEU A 304 -21.23 7.18 -3.91
CA LEU A 304 -20.79 7.52 -5.27
C LEU A 304 -19.30 7.32 -5.47
N SER A 305 -18.53 6.97 -4.43
CA SER A 305 -17.07 6.88 -4.51
C SER A 305 -16.60 5.82 -5.49
N VAL A 306 -17.19 4.63 -5.48
CA VAL A 306 -16.82 3.53 -6.41
C VAL A 306 -17.12 3.93 -7.86
N PRO A 307 -18.33 4.38 -8.25
CA PRO A 307 -18.57 4.85 -9.61
C PRO A 307 -17.65 5.98 -10.06
N VAL A 308 -17.39 6.97 -9.20
CA VAL A 308 -16.51 8.10 -9.50
C VAL A 308 -15.07 7.63 -9.73
N TYR A 309 -14.58 6.74 -8.89
CA TYR A 309 -13.25 6.16 -9.02
C TYR A 309 -13.09 5.40 -10.33
N TYR A 310 -14.06 4.55 -10.70
CA TYR A 310 -14.01 3.76 -11.94
C TYR A 310 -14.29 4.55 -13.21
N VAL A 311 -14.57 5.85 -13.11
CA VAL A 311 -14.50 6.80 -14.21
C VAL A 311 -13.13 7.48 -14.25
N ILE A 312 -12.66 8.05 -13.14
CA ILE A 312 -11.43 8.84 -13.08
C ILE A 312 -10.19 7.96 -13.29
N ALA A 313 -10.06 6.88 -12.54
CA ALA A 313 -8.85 6.06 -12.57
C ALA A 313 -8.61 5.39 -13.95
N PRO A 314 -9.60 4.76 -14.63
CA PRO A 314 -9.41 4.27 -15.98
C PRO A 314 -9.11 5.37 -17.02
N ALA A 315 -9.73 6.56 -16.88
CA ALA A 315 -9.45 7.70 -17.76
C ALA A 315 -7.97 8.11 -17.70
N GLU A 316 -7.46 8.30 -16.49
CA GLU A 316 -6.05 8.65 -16.26
C GLU A 316 -5.11 7.50 -16.65
N ALA A 317 -5.48 6.24 -16.40
CA ALA A 317 -4.73 5.06 -16.80
C ALA A 317 -4.58 4.98 -18.35
N SER A 318 -5.65 5.23 -19.09
CA SER A 318 -5.59 5.18 -20.55
C SER A 318 -4.59 6.18 -21.11
N SER A 319 -4.49 7.37 -20.51
CA SER A 319 -3.50 8.38 -20.83
C SER A 319 -2.08 7.97 -20.38
N ASN A 320 -1.93 7.56 -19.13
CA ASN A 320 -0.62 7.21 -18.56
C ASN A 320 0.02 6.00 -19.24
N LEU A 321 -0.77 4.97 -19.58
CA LEU A 321 -0.25 3.75 -20.19
C LEU A 321 -0.09 3.84 -21.72
N SER A 322 -0.43 4.97 -22.34
CA SER A 322 -0.23 5.21 -23.78
C SER A 322 1.25 5.15 -24.19
N ARG A 323 2.16 5.48 -23.27
CA ARG A 323 3.62 5.46 -23.46
C ARG A 323 4.25 4.09 -23.60
N PHE A 324 3.53 3.03 -23.18
CA PHE A 324 4.04 1.65 -23.23
C PHE A 324 3.60 1.01 -24.56
N ASP A 325 4.45 1.11 -25.56
CA ASP A 325 4.19 0.70 -26.96
C ASP A 325 5.22 -0.29 -27.52
N GLY A 326 6.23 -0.64 -26.74
CA GLY A 326 7.31 -1.53 -27.15
C GLY A 326 8.34 -0.93 -28.10
N VAL A 327 8.33 0.41 -28.30
CA VAL A 327 9.28 1.06 -29.24
C VAL A 327 10.62 1.36 -28.59
N ARG A 328 10.64 2.03 -27.42
CA ARG A 328 11.88 2.42 -26.75
C ARG A 328 12.31 1.45 -25.68
N TYR A 329 11.36 0.82 -25.01
CA TYR A 329 11.56 -0.13 -23.93
C TYR A 329 10.32 -1.03 -23.75
N GLY A 330 10.46 -2.08 -22.96
CA GLY A 330 9.39 -3.01 -22.70
C GLY A 330 9.24 -4.09 -23.74
N HIS A 331 8.13 -4.84 -23.65
CA HIS A 331 7.80 -5.92 -24.57
C HIS A 331 7.47 -5.39 -25.96
N ARG A 332 8.10 -5.96 -26.97
CA ARG A 332 7.78 -5.76 -28.38
C ARG A 332 7.39 -7.10 -29.01
N ALA A 333 6.30 -7.11 -29.79
CA ALA A 333 5.91 -8.28 -30.56
C ALA A 333 7.03 -8.69 -31.53
N GLU A 334 7.29 -9.98 -31.62
CA GLU A 334 8.35 -10.52 -32.49
C GLU A 334 7.99 -10.47 -33.98
N LYS A 335 6.70 -10.60 -34.31
CA LYS A 335 6.19 -10.67 -35.67
C LYS A 335 5.12 -9.62 -35.91
N TYR A 336 5.38 -8.70 -36.84
CA TYR A 336 4.44 -7.67 -37.26
C TYR A 336 4.66 -7.31 -38.73
N THR A 337 3.63 -6.78 -39.39
CA THR A 337 3.66 -6.44 -40.83
C THR A 337 4.09 -4.98 -41.07
N ASP A 338 3.68 -4.08 -40.19
CA ASP A 338 3.97 -2.64 -40.27
C ASP A 338 4.02 -2.03 -38.86
N LEU A 339 4.28 -0.72 -38.79
CA LEU A 339 4.40 0.00 -37.53
C LEU A 339 3.11 -0.04 -36.68
N MET A 340 1.94 0.07 -37.32
CA MET A 340 0.66 0.03 -36.61
C MET A 340 0.36 -1.36 -36.07
N ASP A 341 0.68 -2.40 -36.81
CA ASP A 341 0.56 -3.79 -36.38
C ASP A 341 1.52 -4.07 -35.22
N MET A 342 2.74 -3.54 -35.25
CA MET A 342 3.69 -3.63 -34.15
C MET A 342 3.11 -3.03 -32.87
N TYR A 343 2.57 -1.82 -32.88
CA TYR A 343 1.94 -1.20 -31.73
C TYR A 343 0.77 -2.04 -31.18
N LYS A 344 -0.14 -2.46 -32.06
CA LYS A 344 -1.30 -3.25 -31.69
C LYS A 344 -0.90 -4.57 -31.03
N LYS A 345 0.00 -5.31 -31.63
CA LYS A 345 0.46 -6.61 -31.12
C LYS A 345 1.25 -6.48 -29.82
N SER A 346 2.21 -5.54 -29.78
CA SER A 346 3.02 -5.33 -28.55
C SER A 346 2.14 -5.01 -27.34
N ARG A 347 1.13 -4.16 -27.51
CA ARG A 347 0.20 -3.81 -26.44
C ARG A 347 -0.77 -4.97 -26.11
N ALA A 348 -1.27 -5.68 -27.13
CA ALA A 348 -2.16 -6.83 -26.95
C ALA A 348 -1.50 -7.99 -26.19
N GLU A 349 -0.22 -8.25 -26.47
CA GLU A 349 0.60 -9.28 -25.84
C GLU A 349 1.14 -8.86 -24.47
N GLY A 350 1.50 -7.58 -24.34
CA GLY A 350 2.18 -7.01 -23.18
C GLY A 350 1.26 -6.74 -21.99
N PHE A 351 0.00 -6.35 -22.23
CA PHE A 351 -0.97 -6.04 -21.18
C PHE A 351 -1.92 -7.20 -20.90
N GLY A 352 -2.18 -7.45 -19.63
CA GLY A 352 -3.19 -8.40 -19.16
C GLY A 352 -4.63 -7.92 -19.37
N ALA A 353 -5.59 -8.79 -19.08
CA ALA A 353 -7.01 -8.56 -19.38
C ALA A 353 -7.59 -7.36 -18.62
N GLU A 354 -7.30 -7.22 -17.33
CA GLU A 354 -7.83 -6.14 -16.50
C GLU A 354 -7.28 -4.77 -16.94
N VAL A 355 -5.98 -4.68 -17.23
CA VAL A 355 -5.35 -3.44 -17.72
C VAL A 355 -5.96 -3.03 -19.06
N LYS A 356 -6.14 -3.97 -19.98
CA LYS A 356 -6.81 -3.71 -21.28
C LYS A 356 -8.24 -3.22 -21.09
N ARG A 357 -9.01 -3.81 -20.17
CA ARG A 357 -10.38 -3.39 -19.85
C ARG A 357 -10.39 -1.93 -19.39
N ARG A 358 -9.52 -1.56 -18.43
CA ARG A 358 -9.47 -0.19 -17.91
C ARG A 358 -8.98 0.82 -18.96
N ILE A 359 -8.02 0.46 -19.80
CA ILE A 359 -7.60 1.31 -20.93
C ILE A 359 -8.77 1.59 -21.88
N LEU A 360 -9.56 0.54 -22.22
CA LEU A 360 -10.73 0.71 -23.11
C LEU A 360 -11.80 1.61 -22.49
N VAL A 361 -12.16 1.36 -21.21
CA VAL A 361 -13.12 2.22 -20.48
C VAL A 361 -12.61 3.66 -20.42
N GLY A 362 -11.35 3.86 -20.06
CA GLY A 362 -10.76 5.19 -19.97
C GLY A 362 -10.72 5.94 -21.32
N THR A 363 -10.38 5.23 -22.39
CA THR A 363 -10.41 5.80 -23.74
C THR A 363 -11.81 6.24 -24.15
N TYR A 364 -12.83 5.42 -23.83
CA TYR A 364 -14.23 5.78 -24.06
C TYR A 364 -14.64 7.03 -23.27
N VAL A 365 -14.33 7.06 -21.97
CA VAL A 365 -14.65 8.19 -21.07
C VAL A 365 -14.01 9.50 -21.53
N LEU A 366 -12.82 9.46 -22.12
CA LEU A 366 -12.10 10.63 -22.62
C LEU A 366 -12.46 11.00 -24.07
N SER A 367 -13.28 10.21 -24.75
CA SER A 367 -13.63 10.47 -26.15
C SER A 367 -14.58 11.67 -26.31
N HIS A 368 -14.63 12.22 -27.53
CA HIS A 368 -15.46 13.36 -27.88
C HIS A 368 -16.92 13.13 -27.53
N GLY A 369 -17.55 14.08 -26.86
CA GLY A 369 -18.93 14.02 -26.41
C GLY A 369 -19.15 13.28 -25.06
N TYR A 370 -18.16 12.53 -24.57
CA TYR A 370 -18.25 11.79 -23.30
C TYR A 370 -17.41 12.41 -22.17
N TYR A 371 -16.38 13.17 -22.51
CA TYR A 371 -15.50 13.81 -21.52
C TYR A 371 -16.25 14.63 -20.47
N ASP A 372 -17.13 15.53 -20.91
CA ASP A 372 -17.91 16.38 -20.01
C ASP A 372 -18.96 15.56 -19.22
N ALA A 373 -19.60 14.60 -19.88
CA ALA A 373 -20.66 13.79 -19.29
C ALA A 373 -20.13 12.80 -18.22
N TYR A 374 -18.90 12.32 -18.36
CA TYR A 374 -18.32 11.33 -17.47
C TYR A 374 -17.15 11.88 -16.65
N TYR A 375 -16.03 12.27 -17.28
CA TYR A 375 -14.82 12.63 -16.54
C TYR A 375 -15.01 13.92 -15.74
N LEU A 376 -15.48 14.97 -16.38
CA LEU A 376 -15.74 16.25 -15.69
C LEU A 376 -16.81 16.09 -14.61
N LYS A 377 -17.87 15.35 -14.89
CA LYS A 377 -18.92 15.05 -13.90
C LYS A 377 -18.38 14.27 -12.71
N ALA A 378 -17.53 13.29 -12.94
CA ALA A 378 -16.88 12.53 -11.88
C ALA A 378 -16.01 13.43 -11.00
N GLN A 379 -15.23 14.37 -11.59
CA GLN A 379 -14.45 15.35 -10.83
C GLN A 379 -15.32 16.27 -9.97
N GLN A 380 -16.49 16.69 -10.49
CA GLN A 380 -17.45 17.47 -9.71
C GLN A 380 -18.00 16.67 -8.51
N VAL A 381 -18.37 15.41 -8.71
CA VAL A 381 -18.86 14.53 -7.63
C VAL A 381 -17.73 14.24 -6.64
N ARG A 382 -16.47 14.03 -7.09
CA ARG A 382 -15.30 13.92 -6.22
C ARG A 382 -15.21 15.10 -5.25
N ARG A 383 -15.44 16.33 -5.72
CA ARG A 383 -15.46 17.52 -4.86
C ARG A 383 -16.59 17.48 -3.82
N LEU A 384 -17.78 16.97 -4.16
CA LEU A 384 -18.88 16.79 -3.20
C LEU A 384 -18.52 15.78 -2.11
N ILE A 385 -17.93 14.64 -2.50
CA ILE A 385 -17.43 13.64 -1.56
C ILE A 385 -16.38 14.27 -0.61
N ALA A 386 -15.40 14.99 -1.13
CA ALA A 386 -14.41 15.67 -0.31
C ALA A 386 -15.06 16.68 0.66
N GLY A 387 -16.09 17.40 0.23
CA GLY A 387 -16.87 18.32 1.07
C GLY A 387 -17.58 17.63 2.24
N ASP A 388 -18.08 16.39 2.05
CA ASP A 388 -18.68 15.61 3.14
C ASP A 388 -17.65 15.32 4.24
N PHE A 389 -16.46 14.88 3.87
CA PHE A 389 -15.38 14.61 4.83
C PHE A 389 -14.96 15.89 5.57
N GLN A 390 -14.82 17.03 4.88
CA GLN A 390 -14.47 18.30 5.54
C GLN A 390 -15.50 18.70 6.59
N ARG A 391 -16.80 18.60 6.29
CA ARG A 391 -17.88 18.85 7.26
C ARG A 391 -17.86 17.84 8.42
N ALA A 392 -17.53 16.59 8.14
CA ALA A 392 -17.40 15.56 9.18
C ALA A 392 -16.25 15.89 10.16
N TYR A 393 -15.11 16.36 9.66
CA TYR A 393 -13.96 16.75 10.51
C TYR A 393 -14.20 18.02 11.36
N GLU A 394 -15.25 18.77 11.14
CA GLU A 394 -15.68 19.82 12.09
C GLU A 394 -16.22 19.19 13.40
N LYS A 395 -16.77 17.97 13.32
CA LYS A 395 -17.40 17.27 14.43
C LYS A 395 -16.52 16.22 15.09
N CYS A 396 -15.53 15.67 14.38
CA CYS A 396 -14.68 14.59 14.86
C CYS A 396 -13.20 14.82 14.49
N ASP A 397 -12.31 14.12 15.17
CA ASP A 397 -10.87 14.23 14.99
C ASP A 397 -10.34 13.17 14.02
N VAL A 398 -10.97 11.98 14.01
CA VAL A 398 -10.72 10.87 13.10
C VAL A 398 -12.03 10.21 12.71
N ILE A 399 -12.08 9.57 11.55
CA ILE A 399 -13.22 8.76 11.09
C ILE A 399 -12.78 7.29 11.13
N MET A 400 -13.61 6.41 11.67
CA MET A 400 -13.34 4.98 11.74
C MET A 400 -14.44 4.13 11.11
N GLY A 401 -14.04 2.96 10.64
CA GLY A 401 -14.92 1.94 10.09
C GLY A 401 -14.14 0.73 9.61
N PRO A 402 -14.77 -0.28 9.03
CA PRO A 402 -14.08 -1.42 8.44
C PRO A 402 -13.16 -0.98 7.29
N THR A 403 -12.03 -1.64 7.12
CA THR A 403 -11.15 -1.38 5.96
C THR A 403 -11.69 -2.06 4.70
N ALA A 404 -12.19 -3.28 4.84
CA ALA A 404 -12.79 -4.08 3.77
C ALA A 404 -14.13 -4.69 4.24
N PRO A 405 -15.08 -4.97 3.33
CA PRO A 405 -16.39 -5.50 3.71
C PRO A 405 -16.35 -6.96 4.18
N SER A 406 -15.29 -7.69 3.85
CA SER A 406 -15.11 -9.09 4.24
C SER A 406 -13.65 -9.38 4.54
N PRO A 407 -13.34 -10.49 5.25
CA PRO A 407 -12.00 -11.05 5.30
C PRO A 407 -11.50 -11.47 3.92
N ALA A 408 -10.27 -12.01 3.83
CA ALA A 408 -9.72 -12.52 2.58
C ALA A 408 -10.62 -13.61 1.98
N PHE A 409 -10.71 -13.64 0.65
CA PHE A 409 -11.46 -14.66 -0.09
C PHE A 409 -10.50 -15.60 -0.82
N LYS A 410 -11.01 -16.77 -1.25
CA LYS A 410 -10.19 -17.77 -1.96
C LYS A 410 -9.73 -17.25 -3.31
N ILE A 411 -8.52 -17.65 -3.70
CA ILE A 411 -7.96 -17.37 -5.03
C ILE A 411 -8.94 -17.94 -6.08
N GLY A 412 -9.25 -17.14 -7.09
CA GLY A 412 -10.20 -17.47 -8.16
C GLY A 412 -11.67 -17.17 -7.86
N ALA A 413 -12.05 -16.87 -6.61
CA ALA A 413 -13.46 -16.75 -6.23
C ALA A 413 -14.19 -15.53 -6.84
N LYS A 414 -13.47 -14.50 -7.28
CA LYS A 414 -14.06 -13.26 -7.82
C LYS A 414 -13.53 -12.90 -9.22
N THR A 415 -12.82 -13.79 -9.89
CA THR A 415 -12.21 -13.51 -11.20
C THR A 415 -13.22 -13.30 -12.32
N ASP A 416 -14.39 -13.91 -12.22
CA ASP A 416 -15.42 -13.87 -13.26
C ASP A 416 -16.39 -12.68 -13.11
N ASP A 417 -16.33 -11.96 -11.96
CA ASP A 417 -17.17 -10.80 -11.68
C ASP A 417 -16.33 -9.58 -11.27
N PRO A 418 -15.96 -8.72 -12.23
CA PRO A 418 -15.19 -7.52 -11.93
C PRO A 418 -15.86 -6.57 -10.94
N VAL A 419 -17.19 -6.51 -10.92
CA VAL A 419 -17.93 -5.60 -10.01
C VAL A 419 -17.79 -6.06 -8.56
N GLN A 420 -17.90 -7.37 -8.30
CA GLN A 420 -17.64 -7.92 -6.96
C GLN A 420 -16.19 -7.69 -6.51
N MET A 421 -15.23 -7.78 -7.44
CA MET A 421 -13.84 -7.43 -7.14
C MET A 421 -13.72 -5.94 -6.75
N TYR A 422 -14.38 -5.05 -7.47
CA TYR A 422 -14.33 -3.60 -7.22
C TYR A 422 -14.97 -3.19 -5.88
N LEU A 423 -15.97 -3.92 -5.42
CA LEU A 423 -16.63 -3.66 -4.13
C LEU A 423 -15.76 -3.98 -2.91
N ASN A 424 -14.63 -4.70 -3.08
CA ASN A 424 -13.69 -4.88 -1.97
C ASN A 424 -13.09 -3.57 -1.46
N ASP A 425 -13.06 -2.54 -2.30
CA ASP A 425 -12.46 -1.23 -1.99
C ASP A 425 -13.50 -0.17 -1.59
N ILE A 426 -14.76 -0.58 -1.33
CA ILE A 426 -15.88 0.34 -1.07
C ILE A 426 -15.61 1.33 0.08
N PHE A 427 -14.87 0.91 1.11
CA PHE A 427 -14.53 1.75 2.26
C PHE A 427 -13.21 2.50 2.12
N THR A 428 -12.39 2.17 1.13
CA THR A 428 -11.06 2.77 0.97
C THR A 428 -11.00 3.85 -0.10
N VAL A 429 -11.77 3.69 -1.19
CA VAL A 429 -11.76 4.58 -2.37
C VAL A 429 -12.03 6.04 -2.01
N ALA A 430 -12.97 6.31 -1.09
CA ALA A 430 -13.29 7.68 -0.67
C ALA A 430 -12.06 8.42 -0.13
N GLY A 431 -11.21 7.75 0.66
CA GLY A 431 -9.95 8.31 1.17
C GLY A 431 -8.96 8.71 0.08
N ASN A 432 -8.98 8.04 -1.10
CA ASN A 432 -8.17 8.43 -2.26
C ASN A 432 -8.80 9.63 -3.00
N LEU A 433 -10.10 9.61 -3.20
CA LEU A 433 -10.81 10.71 -3.87
C LEU A 433 -10.67 12.03 -3.11
N THR A 434 -10.66 11.97 -1.78
CA THR A 434 -10.42 13.14 -0.92
C THR A 434 -8.94 13.53 -0.86
N GLY A 435 -8.01 12.60 -1.01
CA GLY A 435 -6.58 12.82 -0.81
C GLY A 435 -6.13 12.80 0.66
N ALA A 436 -7.04 12.56 1.61
CA ALA A 436 -6.77 12.56 3.05
C ALA A 436 -5.94 11.32 3.48
N PRO A 437 -5.19 11.38 4.59
CA PRO A 437 -4.42 10.26 5.11
C PRO A 437 -5.35 9.21 5.71
N ALA A 438 -4.98 7.94 5.57
CA ALA A 438 -5.72 6.84 6.17
C ALA A 438 -4.81 5.65 6.43
N MET A 439 -5.12 4.89 7.47
CA MET A 439 -4.37 3.72 7.91
C MET A 439 -5.32 2.54 8.17
N SER A 440 -4.89 1.35 7.79
CA SER A 440 -5.51 0.09 8.26
C SER A 440 -4.66 -0.51 9.37
N ILE A 441 -5.31 -0.98 10.43
CA ILE A 441 -4.68 -1.68 11.55
C ILE A 441 -5.42 -2.99 11.82
N PRO A 442 -4.76 -4.08 12.23
CA PRO A 442 -5.45 -5.33 12.58
C PRO A 442 -6.30 -5.14 13.84
N CYS A 443 -7.54 -5.60 13.81
CA CYS A 443 -8.48 -5.47 14.93
C CYS A 443 -9.19 -6.77 15.32
N GLY A 444 -8.92 -7.88 14.63
CA GLY A 444 -9.53 -9.18 14.92
C GLY A 444 -9.21 -10.22 13.87
N PHE A 445 -9.88 -11.34 14.02
CA PHE A 445 -9.86 -12.47 13.09
C PHE A 445 -11.27 -13.00 12.90
N ASP A 446 -11.56 -13.52 11.71
CA ASP A 446 -12.79 -14.27 11.46
C ASP A 446 -12.73 -15.66 12.13
N ARG A 447 -13.82 -16.41 12.03
CA ARG A 447 -13.94 -17.75 12.63
C ARG A 447 -13.07 -18.82 11.94
N VAL A 448 -12.45 -18.53 10.79
CA VAL A 448 -11.48 -19.42 10.12
C VAL A 448 -10.03 -18.99 10.33
N GLY A 449 -9.80 -17.90 11.06
CA GLY A 449 -8.49 -17.39 11.42
C GLY A 449 -7.87 -16.44 10.41
N LEU A 450 -8.67 -15.80 9.56
CA LEU A 450 -8.23 -14.75 8.63
C LEU A 450 -8.34 -13.37 9.27
N PRO A 451 -7.36 -12.47 9.07
CA PRO A 451 -7.33 -11.17 9.69
C PRO A 451 -8.45 -10.23 9.24
N ILE A 452 -8.80 -9.33 10.14
CA ILE A 452 -9.75 -8.22 9.93
C ILE A 452 -9.06 -6.92 10.29
N GLY A 453 -9.23 -5.87 9.43
CA GLY A 453 -8.65 -4.56 9.64
C GLY A 453 -9.69 -3.47 9.93
N LEU A 454 -9.36 -2.62 10.91
CA LEU A 454 -10.02 -1.35 11.17
C LEU A 454 -9.33 -0.24 10.37
N GLN A 455 -10.09 0.63 9.72
CA GLN A 455 -9.57 1.81 9.06
C GLN A 455 -9.68 3.03 9.99
N VAL A 456 -8.59 3.79 10.11
CA VAL A 456 -8.53 5.11 10.76
C VAL A 456 -8.19 6.14 9.69
N GLN A 457 -9.09 7.11 9.47
CA GLN A 457 -8.91 8.20 8.51
C GLN A 457 -8.78 9.53 9.26
N GLY A 458 -7.84 10.37 8.85
CA GLY A 458 -7.62 11.69 9.41
C GLY A 458 -7.91 12.80 8.40
N ASN A 459 -7.99 14.03 8.86
CA ASN A 459 -7.99 15.20 7.98
C ASN A 459 -6.60 15.39 7.35
N TYR A 460 -6.46 16.25 6.37
CA TYR A 460 -5.17 16.52 5.72
C TYR A 460 -4.07 16.83 6.72
N PHE A 461 -2.92 16.21 6.53
CA PHE A 461 -1.70 16.43 7.34
C PHE A 461 -1.84 16.02 8.81
N THR A 462 -2.69 15.07 9.12
CA THR A 462 -2.84 14.51 10.47
C THR A 462 -2.25 13.11 10.60
N GLU A 463 -1.23 12.79 9.83
CA GLU A 463 -0.55 11.48 9.87
C GLU A 463 -0.07 11.11 11.28
N ALA A 464 0.56 12.06 11.99
CA ALA A 464 1.02 11.83 13.36
C ALA A 464 -0.15 11.49 14.31
N LYS A 465 -1.32 12.13 14.13
CA LYS A 465 -2.53 11.82 14.92
C LYS A 465 -3.04 10.41 14.64
N ILE A 466 -3.20 10.01 13.36
CA ILE A 466 -3.68 8.65 13.05
C ILE A 466 -2.68 7.57 13.47
N LEU A 467 -1.39 7.86 13.43
CA LEU A 467 -0.34 6.98 13.96
C LEU A 467 -0.41 6.87 15.49
N ASN A 468 -0.64 7.98 16.20
CA ASN A 468 -0.88 7.97 17.64
C ASN A 468 -2.09 7.11 18.00
N VAL A 469 -3.23 7.34 17.35
CA VAL A 469 -4.46 6.57 17.56
C VAL A 469 -4.23 5.07 17.37
N ALA A 470 -3.55 4.69 16.28
CA ALA A 470 -3.20 3.30 15.99
C ALA A 470 -2.22 2.74 17.03
N HIS A 471 -1.19 3.48 17.42
CA HIS A 471 -0.19 3.06 18.41
C HIS A 471 -0.82 2.83 19.78
N ARG A 472 -1.68 3.74 20.24
CA ARG A 472 -2.38 3.59 21.54
C ARG A 472 -3.29 2.37 21.57
N TYR A 473 -3.97 2.06 20.46
CA TYR A 473 -4.74 0.83 20.31
C TYR A 473 -3.83 -0.42 20.38
N GLN A 474 -2.68 -0.39 19.73
CA GLN A 474 -1.70 -1.47 19.75
C GLN A 474 -1.06 -1.69 21.12
N GLN A 475 -0.95 -0.64 21.96
CA GLN A 475 -0.50 -0.80 23.35
C GLN A 475 -1.56 -1.49 24.25
N ALA A 476 -2.83 -1.43 23.88
CA ALA A 476 -3.94 -2.01 24.61
C ALA A 476 -4.35 -3.40 24.10
N THR A 477 -3.89 -3.80 22.92
CA THR A 477 -4.26 -5.05 22.25
C THR A 477 -3.04 -5.80 21.69
N ASP A 478 -3.22 -7.06 21.28
CA ASP A 478 -2.13 -7.90 20.77
C ASP A 478 -2.28 -8.29 19.28
N TRP A 479 -3.29 -7.76 18.59
CA TRP A 479 -3.60 -8.16 17.20
C TRP A 479 -2.42 -8.05 16.24
N HIS A 480 -1.62 -7.00 16.35
CA HIS A 480 -0.42 -6.72 15.56
C HIS A 480 0.77 -7.65 15.90
N GLN A 481 0.73 -8.34 17.04
CA GLN A 481 1.79 -9.27 17.47
C GLN A 481 1.56 -10.68 16.92
N ARG A 482 0.35 -11.01 16.54
CA ARG A 482 -0.01 -12.32 15.99
C ARG A 482 0.66 -12.53 14.64
N ALA A 483 0.99 -13.79 14.36
CA ALA A 483 1.73 -14.19 13.18
C ALA A 483 1.10 -15.40 12.49
N PRO A 484 1.19 -15.53 11.18
CA PRO A 484 0.85 -16.76 10.47
C PRO A 484 1.65 -17.96 11.01
N ARG A 485 1.08 -19.15 10.94
CA ARG A 485 1.77 -20.38 11.38
C ARG A 485 3.02 -20.62 10.55
N GLY A 486 4.11 -21.03 11.18
CA GLY A 486 5.37 -21.36 10.50
C GLY A 486 6.25 -20.14 10.11
N THR A 487 5.90 -18.92 10.54
CA THR A 487 6.67 -17.70 10.27
C THR A 487 7.56 -17.26 11.43
N ALA A 488 7.51 -17.98 12.56
CA ALA A 488 8.30 -17.71 13.77
C ALA A 488 9.76 -18.22 13.65
#